data_d868f79134f96c3781d59578dffe6bfb
#
_entry.id   d868f79134f96c3781d59578dffe6bfb
#
_cell.length_a   1.000
_cell.length_b   1.000
_cell.length_c   1.000
_cell.angle_alpha   90.00
_cell.angle_beta   90.00
_cell.angle_gamma   90.00
#
_symmetry.space_group_name_H-M   'P 1'
#
loop_
_entity.id
_entity.type
_entity.pdbx_description
1 polymer ?
#
loop_
_entity_poly.entity_id
_entity_poly.type
_entity_poly.pdbx_seq_one_letter_code
_entity_poly.pdbx_strand_id
1 'polypeptide(L)'
;MAQPTLPKLSPQAEAAIDRRIQTLRTQLGITEAQTPLWDAFAKAMRENAQGTDALFAQRAGAIATMSAVDNMHDYARIARAYADNTERLATAFDSLYASLSQTQRRTADAIFRQQATTAAQGRR
;
A
#
# COMPACT_ATOMS: atom_id res chain seq x y z
N MET A 1 23.06 -11.71 -18.06
CA MET A 1 21.72 -12.21 -17.69
C MET A 1 20.88 -11.06 -17.16
N ALA A 2 19.76 -10.81 -17.79
CA ALA A 2 18.84 -9.80 -17.28
C ALA A 2 18.27 -10.25 -15.94
N GLN A 3 18.25 -9.36 -14.97
CA GLN A 3 17.57 -9.63 -13.71
C GLN A 3 16.08 -9.83 -13.98
N PRO A 4 15.42 -10.78 -13.30
CA PRO A 4 13.99 -10.94 -13.47
C PRO A 4 13.30 -9.64 -13.07
N THR A 5 12.60 -9.04 -14.02
CA THR A 5 11.81 -7.85 -13.76
C THR A 5 10.59 -8.27 -12.92
N LEU A 6 10.35 -7.59 -11.81
CA LEU A 6 9.12 -7.80 -11.05
C LEU A 6 7.92 -7.48 -11.96
N PRO A 7 6.86 -8.31 -11.90
CA PRO A 7 5.67 -8.01 -12.70
C PRO A 7 5.12 -6.64 -12.32
N LYS A 8 4.86 -5.82 -13.33
CA LYS A 8 4.20 -4.53 -13.11
C LYS A 8 2.72 -4.74 -12.90
N LEU A 9 2.10 -3.82 -12.16
CA LEU A 9 0.65 -3.80 -12.05
C LEU A 9 0.01 -3.68 -13.43
N SER A 10 -1.16 -4.29 -13.62
CA SER A 10 -1.92 -4.09 -14.83
C SER A 10 -2.31 -2.61 -14.96
N PRO A 11 -2.56 -2.11 -16.18
CA PRO A 11 -3.02 -0.74 -16.37
C PRO A 11 -4.29 -0.42 -15.58
N GLN A 12 -5.20 -1.39 -15.44
CA GLN A 12 -6.43 -1.23 -14.66
C GLN A 12 -6.13 -1.08 -13.16
N ALA A 13 -5.20 -1.86 -12.63
CA ALA A 13 -4.79 -1.78 -11.24
C ALA A 13 -4.08 -0.46 -10.95
N GLU A 14 -3.20 -0.01 -11.84
CA GLU A 14 -2.54 1.28 -11.70
C GLU A 14 -3.54 2.43 -11.70
N ALA A 15 -4.51 2.39 -12.61
CA ALA A 15 -5.54 3.42 -12.68
C ALA A 15 -6.39 3.45 -11.42
N ALA A 16 -6.71 2.28 -10.85
CA ALA A 16 -7.48 2.18 -9.61
C ALA A 16 -6.73 2.79 -8.44
N ILE A 17 -5.42 2.51 -8.34
CA ILE A 17 -4.56 3.09 -7.29
C ILE A 17 -4.50 4.60 -7.44
N ASP A 18 -4.26 5.09 -8.66
CA ASP A 18 -4.18 6.52 -8.92
C ASP A 18 -5.49 7.24 -8.56
N ARG A 19 -6.63 6.63 -8.87
CA ARG A 19 -7.94 7.19 -8.49
C ARG A 19 -8.10 7.26 -6.97
N ARG A 20 -7.69 6.21 -6.25
CA ARG A 20 -7.75 6.21 -4.78
C ARG A 20 -6.87 7.32 -4.20
N ILE A 21 -5.67 7.48 -4.75
CA ILE A 21 -4.74 8.52 -4.31
C ILE A 21 -5.36 9.90 -4.54
N GLN A 22 -5.92 10.15 -5.72
CA GLN A 22 -6.54 11.43 -6.04
C GLN A 22 -7.79 11.70 -5.18
N THR A 23 -8.60 10.67 -4.96
CA THR A 23 -9.78 10.79 -4.11
C THR A 23 -9.38 11.16 -2.69
N LEU A 24 -8.38 10.48 -2.14
CA LEU A 24 -7.89 10.75 -0.80
C LEU A 24 -7.31 12.16 -0.69
N ARG A 25 -6.54 12.59 -1.69
CA ARG A 25 -5.98 13.93 -1.73
C ARG A 25 -7.08 14.99 -1.66
N THR A 26 -8.14 14.80 -2.44
CA THR A 26 -9.28 15.70 -2.47
C THR A 26 -10.02 15.71 -1.14
N GLN A 27 -10.26 14.53 -0.58
CA GLN A 27 -10.97 14.39 0.70
C GLN A 27 -10.21 15.05 1.85
N LEU A 28 -8.89 14.94 1.85
CA LEU A 28 -8.04 15.54 2.88
C LEU A 28 -7.82 17.04 2.68
N GLY A 29 -8.12 17.57 1.48
CA GLY A 29 -7.91 18.98 1.19
C GLY A 29 -6.44 19.37 1.26
N ILE A 30 -5.57 18.54 0.67
CA ILE A 30 -4.12 18.77 0.70
C ILE A 30 -3.79 20.13 0.06
N THR A 31 -3.06 20.97 0.81
CA THR A 31 -2.64 22.28 0.37
C THR A 31 -1.38 22.20 -0.46
N GLU A 32 -1.08 23.29 -1.18
CA GLU A 32 0.16 23.37 -1.97
C GLU A 32 1.41 23.20 -1.08
N ALA A 33 1.39 23.79 0.11
CA ALA A 33 2.50 23.67 1.06
C ALA A 33 2.71 22.22 1.53
N GLN A 34 1.65 21.39 1.53
CA GLN A 34 1.70 20.00 1.95
C GLN A 34 2.07 19.04 0.81
N THR A 35 2.14 19.55 -0.42
CA THR A 35 2.35 18.71 -1.61
C THR A 35 3.60 17.81 -1.53
N PRO A 36 4.79 18.28 -1.08
CA PRO A 36 5.94 17.39 -1.01
C PRO A 36 5.72 16.18 -0.10
N LEU A 37 5.06 16.38 1.04
CA LEU A 37 4.75 15.28 1.97
C LEU A 37 3.66 14.38 1.41
N TRP A 38 2.68 14.97 0.72
CA TRP A 38 1.66 14.19 0.05
C TRP A 38 2.26 13.32 -1.07
N ASP A 39 3.15 13.89 -1.87
CA ASP A 39 3.80 13.14 -2.97
C ASP A 39 4.61 11.96 -2.45
N ALA A 40 5.31 12.13 -1.31
CA ALA A 40 6.05 11.05 -0.68
C ALA A 40 5.11 9.93 -0.22
N PHE A 41 3.97 10.28 0.37
CA PHE A 41 2.97 9.31 0.79
C PHE A 41 2.32 8.60 -0.41
N ALA A 42 1.98 9.35 -1.47
CA ALA A 42 1.42 8.78 -2.70
C ALA A 42 2.39 7.79 -3.36
N LYS A 43 3.67 8.13 -3.39
CA LYS A 43 4.71 7.24 -3.89
C LYS A 43 4.78 5.96 -3.06
N ALA A 44 4.74 6.09 -1.73
CA ALA A 44 4.74 4.93 -0.84
C ALA A 44 3.52 4.04 -1.05
N MET A 45 2.34 4.63 -1.30
CA MET A 45 1.14 3.86 -1.61
C MET A 45 1.29 3.05 -2.90
N ARG A 46 1.84 3.67 -3.95
CA ARG A 46 2.09 2.98 -5.23
C ARG A 46 3.10 1.85 -5.07
N GLU A 47 4.19 2.12 -4.38
CA GLU A 47 5.24 1.12 -4.13
C GLU A 47 4.71 -0.03 -3.29
N ASN A 48 3.91 0.25 -2.27
CA ASN A 48 3.30 -0.77 -1.43
C ASN A 48 2.39 -1.70 -2.24
N ALA A 49 1.53 -1.14 -3.08
CA ALA A 49 0.61 -1.92 -3.91
C ALA A 49 1.38 -2.77 -4.93
N GLN A 50 2.37 -2.16 -5.60
CA GLN A 50 3.18 -2.84 -6.61
C GLN A 50 4.01 -3.95 -5.98
N GLY A 51 4.63 -3.69 -4.84
CA GLY A 51 5.45 -4.67 -4.14
C GLY A 51 4.64 -5.86 -3.65
N THR A 52 3.44 -5.62 -3.11
CA THR A 52 2.54 -6.67 -2.65
C THR A 52 2.11 -7.57 -3.80
N ASP A 53 1.67 -6.99 -4.91
CA ASP A 53 1.27 -7.76 -6.09
C ASP A 53 2.42 -8.60 -6.64
N ALA A 54 3.63 -8.04 -6.68
CA ALA A 54 4.81 -8.74 -7.16
C ALA A 54 5.13 -9.97 -6.28
N LEU A 55 5.03 -9.83 -4.96
CA LEU A 55 5.27 -10.93 -4.04
C LEU A 55 4.28 -12.07 -4.24
N PHE A 56 3.00 -11.77 -4.37
CA PHE A 56 1.98 -12.78 -4.59
C PHE A 56 2.10 -13.43 -5.97
N ALA A 57 2.46 -12.66 -7.01
CA ALA A 57 2.68 -13.21 -8.34
C ALA A 57 3.84 -14.21 -8.37
N GLN A 58 4.95 -13.88 -7.69
CA GLN A 58 6.10 -14.77 -7.57
C GLN A 58 5.73 -16.07 -6.85
N ARG A 59 4.97 -15.96 -5.75
CA ARG A 59 4.51 -17.12 -5.01
C ARG A 59 3.60 -18.01 -5.86
N ALA A 60 2.65 -17.42 -6.58
CA ALA A 60 1.72 -18.15 -7.43
C ALA A 60 2.46 -18.97 -8.49
N GLY A 61 3.57 -18.43 -9.05
CA GLY A 61 4.36 -19.12 -10.05
C GLY A 61 5.19 -20.28 -9.51
N ALA A 62 5.50 -20.28 -8.22
CA ALA A 62 6.40 -21.26 -7.61
C ALA A 62 5.71 -22.31 -6.73
N ILE A 63 4.48 -22.02 -6.29
CA ILE A 63 3.81 -22.81 -5.25
C ILE A 63 3.60 -24.26 -5.63
N ALA A 64 3.38 -24.56 -6.92
CA ALA A 64 3.10 -25.90 -7.39
C ALA A 64 4.29 -26.87 -7.21
N THR A 65 5.50 -26.32 -7.12
CA THR A 65 6.73 -27.12 -6.99
C THR A 65 7.36 -27.04 -5.60
N MET A 66 6.73 -26.33 -4.68
CA MET A 66 7.24 -26.18 -3.32
C MET A 66 6.91 -27.38 -2.44
N SER A 67 7.88 -27.79 -1.62
CA SER A 67 7.59 -28.69 -0.51
C SER A 67 6.76 -27.95 0.54
N ALA A 68 6.16 -28.70 1.48
CA ALA A 68 5.41 -28.07 2.58
C ALA A 68 6.31 -27.16 3.42
N VAL A 69 7.56 -27.56 3.64
CA VAL A 69 8.52 -26.74 4.38
C VAL A 69 8.83 -25.45 3.63
N ASP A 70 9.14 -25.55 2.36
CA ASP A 70 9.43 -24.38 1.52
C ASP A 70 8.23 -23.44 1.44
N ASN A 71 7.03 -24.00 1.35
CA ASN A 71 5.79 -23.23 1.33
C ASN A 71 5.65 -22.39 2.60
N MET A 72 5.89 -22.98 3.77
CA MET A 72 5.80 -22.24 5.04
C MET A 72 6.84 -21.13 5.12
N HIS A 73 8.07 -21.41 4.72
CA HIS A 73 9.13 -20.39 4.73
C HIS A 73 8.85 -19.26 3.74
N ASP A 74 8.32 -19.59 2.57
CA ASP A 74 7.96 -18.59 1.56
C ASP A 74 6.83 -17.68 2.08
N TYR A 75 5.84 -18.28 2.72
CA TYR A 75 4.76 -17.50 3.33
C TYR A 75 5.29 -16.53 4.39
N ALA A 76 6.18 -17.00 5.26
CA ALA A 76 6.80 -16.17 6.28
C ALA A 76 7.60 -15.01 5.66
N ARG A 77 8.33 -15.30 4.58
CA ARG A 77 9.09 -14.28 3.84
C ARG A 77 8.15 -13.19 3.28
N ILE A 78 7.04 -13.60 2.70
CA ILE A 78 6.05 -12.66 2.13
C ILE A 78 5.40 -11.84 3.24
N ALA A 79 5.04 -12.45 4.36
CA ALA A 79 4.44 -11.74 5.48
C ALA A 79 5.39 -10.66 6.02
N ARG A 80 6.69 -10.98 6.11
CA ARG A 80 7.70 -10.02 6.57
C ARG A 80 7.87 -8.89 5.57
N ALA A 81 7.94 -9.18 4.29
CA ALA A 81 8.07 -8.15 3.26
C ALA A 81 6.84 -7.25 3.23
N TYR A 82 5.65 -7.82 3.40
CA TYR A 82 4.41 -7.05 3.49
C TYR A 82 4.45 -6.10 4.69
N ALA A 83 4.88 -6.60 5.85
CA ALA A 83 4.99 -5.77 7.05
C ALA A 83 5.98 -4.62 6.85
N ASP A 84 7.13 -4.88 6.24
CA ASP A 84 8.15 -3.86 5.96
C ASP A 84 7.60 -2.78 5.02
N ASN A 85 6.89 -3.17 3.98
CA ASN A 85 6.28 -2.24 3.03
C ASN A 85 5.20 -1.39 3.71
N THR A 86 4.39 -2.00 4.56
CA THR A 86 3.34 -1.30 5.31
C THR A 86 3.96 -0.30 6.30
N GLU A 87 5.09 -0.66 6.92
CA GLU A 87 5.78 0.23 7.84
C GLU A 87 6.34 1.47 7.13
N ARG A 88 6.88 1.30 5.93
CA ARG A 88 7.33 2.45 5.13
C ARG A 88 6.17 3.38 4.79
N LEU A 89 5.03 2.80 4.45
CA LEU A 89 3.81 3.55 4.19
C LEU A 89 3.37 4.34 5.43
N ALA A 90 3.38 3.68 6.59
CA ALA A 90 3.02 4.31 7.86
C ALA A 90 3.97 5.47 8.20
N THR A 91 5.26 5.30 7.97
CA THR A 91 6.26 6.34 8.22
C THR A 91 6.02 7.57 7.34
N ALA A 92 5.74 7.35 6.04
CA ALA A 92 5.43 8.45 5.14
C ALA A 92 4.15 9.16 5.56
N PHE A 93 3.16 8.42 6.05
CA PHE A 93 1.92 8.98 6.54
C PHE A 93 2.13 9.79 7.83
N ASP A 94 2.99 9.33 8.73
CA ASP A 94 3.32 10.07 9.97
C ASP A 94 3.77 11.50 9.64
N SER A 95 4.66 11.65 8.67
CA SER A 95 5.16 12.95 8.26
C SER A 95 4.08 13.83 7.67
N LEU A 96 3.23 13.24 6.83
CA LEU A 96 2.10 13.95 6.24
C LEU A 96 1.11 14.39 7.32
N TYR A 97 0.74 13.48 8.22
CA TYR A 97 -0.23 13.73 9.28
C TYR A 97 0.24 14.88 10.19
N ALA A 98 1.54 14.92 10.49
CA ALA A 98 2.12 16.00 11.29
C ALA A 98 1.91 17.38 10.65
N SER A 99 1.82 17.43 9.31
CA SER A 99 1.60 18.69 8.58
C SER A 99 0.14 19.07 8.46
N LEU A 100 -0.79 18.17 8.79
CA LEU A 100 -2.23 18.40 8.61
C LEU A 100 -2.77 19.35 9.68
N SER A 101 -3.74 20.18 9.30
CA SER A 101 -4.53 20.97 10.24
C SER A 101 -5.39 20.04 11.11
N GLN A 102 -5.95 20.58 12.20
CA GLN A 102 -6.86 19.80 13.04
C GLN A 102 -8.07 19.28 12.27
N THR A 103 -8.63 20.11 11.39
CA THR A 103 -9.76 19.70 10.57
C THR A 103 -9.37 18.58 9.62
N GLN A 104 -8.21 18.67 8.98
CA GLN A 104 -7.70 17.63 8.10
C GLN A 104 -7.44 16.33 8.86
N ARG A 105 -6.90 16.41 10.07
CA ARG A 105 -6.64 15.23 10.92
C ARG A 105 -7.93 14.51 11.26
N ARG A 106 -8.98 15.24 11.61
CA ARG A 106 -10.29 14.64 11.89
C ARG A 106 -10.84 13.93 10.67
N THR A 107 -10.71 14.53 9.50
CA THR A 107 -11.14 13.91 8.24
C THR A 107 -10.34 12.63 7.97
N ALA A 108 -9.02 12.69 8.13
CA ALA A 108 -8.16 11.52 7.94
C ALA A 108 -8.54 10.40 8.91
N ASP A 109 -8.72 10.74 10.18
CA ASP A 109 -9.10 9.77 11.22
C ASP A 109 -10.42 9.07 10.87
N ALA A 110 -11.40 9.84 10.39
CA ALA A 110 -12.70 9.30 10.00
C ALA A 110 -12.60 8.38 8.79
N ILE A 111 -11.82 8.77 7.76
CA ILE A 111 -11.65 8.00 6.55
C ILE A 111 -10.98 6.66 6.85
N PHE A 112 -9.88 6.68 7.60
CA PHE A 112 -9.14 5.47 7.92
C PHE A 112 -9.92 4.54 8.85
N ARG A 113 -10.70 5.12 9.78
CA ARG A 113 -11.58 4.32 10.64
C ARG A 113 -12.65 3.61 9.82
N GLN A 114 -13.24 4.30 8.85
CA GLN A 114 -14.26 3.70 7.97
C GLN A 114 -13.67 2.59 7.12
N GLN A 115 -12.47 2.78 6.58
CA GLN A 115 -11.80 1.75 5.79
C GLN A 115 -11.50 0.50 6.63
N ALA A 116 -11.04 0.69 7.86
CA ALA A 116 -10.78 -0.43 8.78
C ALA A 116 -12.06 -1.20 9.10
N THR A 117 -13.16 -0.49 9.34
CA THR A 117 -14.47 -1.11 9.61
C THR A 117 -14.97 -1.90 8.40
N THR A 118 -14.87 -1.34 7.20
CA THR A 118 -15.27 -2.00 5.96
C THR A 118 -14.45 -3.26 5.72
N ALA A 119 -13.13 -3.20 5.93
CA ALA A 119 -12.25 -4.35 5.77
C ALA A 119 -12.61 -5.47 6.75
N ALA A 120 -12.91 -5.12 8.02
CA ALA A 120 -13.32 -6.09 9.02
C ALA A 120 -14.65 -6.76 8.66
N GLN A 121 -15.61 -5.99 8.14
CA GLN A 121 -16.91 -6.53 7.69
C GLN A 121 -16.75 -7.44 6.48
N GLY A 122 -15.86 -7.11 5.55
CA GLY A 122 -15.61 -7.90 4.35
C GLY A 122 -14.97 -9.26 4.62
N ARG A 123 -14.47 -9.52 5.83
CA ARG A 123 -13.85 -10.78 6.21
C ARG A 123 -14.82 -11.81 6.80
N ARG A 124 -16.07 -11.49 6.91
CA ARG A 124 -17.10 -12.40 7.43
C ARG A 124 -17.57 -13.39 6.38
#